data_8b32fc4b3b56469152d5fd2d4d322dc1
#
_entry.id   8b32fc4b3b56469152d5fd2d4d322dc1
#
_cell.length_a   1.000
_cell.length_b   1.000
_cell.length_c   1.000
_cell.angle_alpha   90.00
_cell.angle_beta   90.00
_cell.angle_gamma   90.00
#
_symmetry.space_group_name_H-M   'P 1'
#
loop_
_entity.id
_entity.type
_entity.pdbx_description
1 polymer ?
#
loop_
_entity_poly.entity_id
_entity_poly.type
_entity_poly.pdbx_seq_one_letter_code
_entity_poly.pdbx_strand_id
1 'polypeptide(L)'
;GMHTLDILRLEKKFLHWGHDITSETNPIEAGLSFAVNLKNKNNFIGRNAIENIINKKAFKRQLDLFSLRDKFKPGEPLLLHDEPIYSKNKLVGSTTSSNYSFCYKKNICLAYVRNDVAKEDLHIEVEGKKYCLKHEIKPLHDPSSALMRN
;
A
#
# COMPACT_ATOMS: atom_id res chain seq x y z
N GLY A 1 -3.57 -11.83 18.61
CA GLY A 1 -3.42 -12.81 17.53
C GLY A 1 -3.00 -12.17 16.22
N MET A 2 -2.86 -12.95 15.14
CA MET A 2 -2.38 -12.48 13.83
C MET A 2 -3.22 -11.33 13.26
N HIS A 3 -4.55 -11.40 13.33
CA HIS A 3 -5.40 -10.31 12.86
C HIS A 3 -5.13 -8.97 13.56
N THR A 4 -4.86 -8.99 14.86
CA THR A 4 -4.49 -7.77 15.58
C THR A 4 -3.16 -7.20 15.08
N LEU A 5 -2.16 -8.07 14.86
CA LEU A 5 -0.89 -7.65 14.29
C LEU A 5 -1.08 -7.01 12.91
N ASP A 6 -1.89 -7.65 12.05
CA ASP A 6 -2.17 -7.14 10.71
C ASP A 6 -2.86 -5.77 10.73
N ILE A 7 -3.80 -5.56 11.65
CA ILE A 7 -4.46 -4.25 11.81
C ILE A 7 -3.43 -3.19 12.22
N LEU A 8 -2.66 -3.45 13.27
CA LEU A 8 -1.71 -2.48 13.82
C LEU A 8 -0.63 -2.08 12.82
N ARG A 9 -0.08 -3.06 12.05
CA ARG A 9 0.92 -2.77 11.02
C ARG A 9 0.34 -1.97 9.85
N LEU A 10 -0.90 -2.29 9.41
CA LEU A 10 -1.58 -1.55 8.36
C LEU A 10 -1.83 -0.09 8.75
N GLU A 11 -2.26 0.16 9.98
CA GLU A 11 -2.45 1.52 10.52
C GLU A 11 -1.16 2.34 10.51
N LYS A 12 -0.01 1.67 10.68
CA LYS A 12 1.35 2.26 10.61
C LYS A 12 1.96 2.22 9.20
N LYS A 13 1.27 1.61 8.22
CA LYS A 13 1.82 1.36 6.88
C LYS A 13 3.12 0.53 6.94
N PHE A 14 3.23 -0.42 7.86
CA PHE A 14 4.35 -1.35 7.92
C PHE A 14 4.09 -2.55 7.02
N LEU A 15 5.05 -2.82 6.15
CA LEU A 15 4.95 -3.86 5.13
C LEU A 15 5.24 -5.24 5.72
N HIS A 16 4.53 -6.24 5.22
CA HIS A 16 4.72 -7.63 5.58
C HIS A 16 5.50 -8.37 4.48
N TRP A 17 6.65 -8.94 4.86
CA TRP A 17 7.41 -9.78 3.94
C TRP A 17 6.64 -11.04 3.57
N GLY A 18 6.61 -11.36 2.29
CA GLY A 18 5.87 -12.50 1.73
C GLY A 18 4.44 -12.15 1.30
N HIS A 19 3.89 -11.02 1.74
CA HIS A 19 2.56 -10.54 1.32
C HIS A 19 2.67 -9.23 0.54
N ASP A 20 3.14 -8.16 1.20
CA ASP A 20 3.24 -6.85 0.55
C ASP A 20 4.51 -6.71 -0.30
N ILE A 21 5.59 -7.32 0.13
CA ILE A 21 6.90 -7.30 -0.54
C ILE A 21 7.52 -8.69 -0.56
N THR A 22 8.27 -8.95 -1.63
CA THR A 22 8.99 -10.21 -1.85
C THR A 22 10.41 -9.91 -2.36
N SER A 23 11.21 -10.95 -2.59
CA SER A 23 12.53 -10.83 -3.21
C SER A 23 12.51 -10.21 -4.61
N GLU A 24 11.37 -10.23 -5.29
CA GLU A 24 11.19 -9.64 -6.63
C GLU A 24 10.77 -8.17 -6.60
N THR A 25 10.43 -7.66 -5.41
CA THR A 25 9.97 -6.29 -5.24
C THR A 25 11.14 -5.34 -5.06
N ASN A 26 11.27 -4.34 -5.92
CA ASN A 26 12.28 -3.30 -5.72
C ASN A 26 11.81 -2.23 -4.70
N PRO A 27 12.73 -1.55 -4.00
CA PRO A 27 12.39 -0.57 -2.95
C PRO A 27 11.56 0.62 -3.46
N ILE A 28 11.68 0.96 -4.73
CA ILE A 28 10.94 2.10 -5.30
C ILE A 28 9.46 1.74 -5.44
N GLU A 29 9.16 0.55 -6.00
CA GLU A 29 7.79 0.04 -6.07
C GLU A 29 7.15 -0.15 -4.69
N ALA A 30 7.95 -0.60 -3.71
CA ALA A 30 7.51 -0.79 -2.33
C ALA A 30 7.24 0.52 -1.56
N GLY A 31 7.56 1.68 -2.14
CA GLY A 31 7.47 2.97 -1.43
C GLY A 31 8.53 3.15 -0.33
N LEU A 32 9.62 2.37 -0.39
CA LEU A 32 10.73 2.37 0.58
C LEU A 32 11.96 3.17 0.09
N SER A 33 11.77 4.08 -0.84
CA SER A 33 12.87 4.90 -1.40
C SER A 33 13.65 5.67 -0.32
N PHE A 34 13.00 6.02 0.80
CA PHE A 34 13.63 6.70 1.93
C PHE A 34 14.72 5.85 2.62
N ALA A 35 14.63 4.52 2.51
CA ALA A 35 15.61 3.59 3.07
C ALA A 35 16.84 3.41 2.16
N VAL A 36 16.79 3.91 0.93
CA VAL A 36 17.88 3.81 -0.05
C VAL A 36 18.69 5.10 -0.06
N ASN A 37 19.89 5.07 0.52
CA ASN A 37 20.75 6.24 0.60
C ASN A 37 21.64 6.38 -0.68
N LEU A 38 21.09 6.98 -1.72
CA LEU A 38 21.83 7.29 -2.95
C LEU A 38 22.74 8.53 -2.82
N LYS A 39 22.54 9.36 -1.80
CA LYS A 39 23.38 10.56 -1.57
C LYS A 39 24.74 10.21 -0.98
N ASN A 40 24.86 9.10 -0.30
CA ASN A 40 26.13 8.64 0.24
C ASN A 40 27.04 8.17 -0.89
N LYS A 41 28.35 8.52 -0.82
CA LYS A 41 29.37 8.07 -1.77
C LYS A 41 29.74 6.60 -1.61
N ASN A 42 29.39 5.96 -0.49
CA ASN A 42 29.63 4.55 -0.27
C ASN A 42 28.83 3.70 -1.25
N ASN A 43 29.51 2.80 -1.91
CA ASN A 43 28.88 1.86 -2.82
C ASN A 43 28.21 0.72 -2.04
N PHE A 44 27.08 0.21 -2.56
CA PHE A 44 26.40 -0.96 -2.03
C PHE A 44 25.91 -1.83 -3.18
N ILE A 45 25.72 -3.12 -2.91
CA ILE A 45 25.23 -4.08 -3.92
C ILE A 45 23.84 -3.65 -4.38
N GLY A 46 23.65 -3.52 -5.70
CA GLY A 46 22.38 -3.11 -6.30
C GLY A 46 22.20 -1.61 -6.51
N ARG A 47 23.16 -0.76 -6.11
CA ARG A 47 23.09 0.71 -6.33
C ARG A 47 22.78 1.07 -7.78
N ASN A 48 23.58 0.56 -8.71
CA ASN A 48 23.44 0.86 -10.15
C ASN A 48 22.06 0.41 -10.68
N ALA A 49 21.55 -0.71 -10.20
CA ALA A 49 20.23 -1.19 -10.59
C ALA A 49 19.12 -0.23 -10.14
N ILE A 50 19.18 0.25 -8.90
CA ILE A 50 18.20 1.21 -8.37
C ILE A 50 18.30 2.57 -9.08
N GLU A 51 19.50 3.08 -9.30
CA GLU A 51 19.72 4.30 -10.07
C GLU A 51 19.13 4.19 -11.48
N ASN A 52 19.33 3.06 -12.16
CA ASN A 52 18.74 2.79 -13.46
C ASN A 52 17.20 2.76 -13.43
N ILE A 53 16.61 2.13 -12.40
CA ILE A 53 15.16 2.09 -12.23
C ILE A 53 14.60 3.51 -12.07
N ILE A 54 15.23 4.34 -11.26
CA ILE A 54 14.80 5.73 -11.01
C ILE A 54 14.95 6.58 -12.29
N ASN A 55 16.13 6.55 -12.90
CA ASN A 55 16.46 7.39 -14.07
C ASN A 55 15.59 7.06 -15.28
N LYS A 56 15.31 5.78 -15.51
CA LYS A 56 14.47 5.31 -16.61
C LYS A 56 12.97 5.29 -16.27
N LYS A 57 12.60 5.63 -15.02
CA LYS A 57 11.23 5.44 -14.50
C LYS A 57 10.69 4.03 -14.79
N ALA A 58 11.55 3.02 -14.62
CA ALA A 58 11.29 1.64 -15.03
C ALA A 58 10.41 0.86 -14.04
N PHE A 59 9.67 1.55 -13.18
CA PHE A 59 8.68 0.96 -12.28
C PHE A 59 7.27 1.34 -12.74
N LYS A 60 6.44 0.33 -12.92
CA LYS A 60 5.10 0.50 -13.50
C LYS A 60 3.99 0.62 -12.45
N ARG A 61 4.28 0.25 -11.23
CA ARG A 61 3.33 0.18 -10.10
C ARG A 61 3.99 0.67 -8.82
N GLN A 62 3.17 1.04 -7.85
CA GLN A 62 3.63 1.45 -6.53
C GLN A 62 2.70 0.93 -5.46
N LEU A 63 3.27 0.51 -4.34
CA LEU A 63 2.54 0.09 -3.16
C LEU A 63 2.12 1.31 -2.35
N ASP A 64 0.82 1.45 -2.16
CA ASP A 64 0.24 2.55 -1.39
C ASP A 64 -0.82 2.07 -0.40
N LEU A 65 -1.10 2.93 0.58
CA LEU A 65 -2.15 2.72 1.57
C LEU A 65 -3.45 3.36 1.08
N PHE A 66 -4.52 2.60 1.18
CA PHE A 66 -5.88 3.07 0.86
C PHE A 66 -6.84 2.77 2.00
N SER A 67 -7.90 3.55 2.09
CA SER A 67 -9.07 3.25 2.91
C SER A 67 -10.34 3.28 2.07
N LEU A 68 -11.36 2.52 2.46
CA LEU A 68 -12.68 2.66 1.85
C LEU A 68 -13.30 4.00 2.28
N ARG A 69 -13.93 4.70 1.33
CA ARG A 69 -14.71 5.93 1.62
C ARG A 69 -16.02 5.60 2.31
N ASP A 70 -16.60 4.46 1.97
CA ASP A 70 -17.87 4.02 2.52
C ASP A 70 -17.70 3.49 3.93
N LYS A 71 -18.73 3.69 4.76
CA LYS A 71 -18.77 3.13 6.10
C LYS A 71 -19.03 1.63 5.99
N PHE A 72 -18.29 0.86 6.78
CA PHE A 72 -18.53 -0.56 6.94
C PHE A 72 -19.93 -0.77 7.57
N LYS A 73 -20.70 -1.67 6.98
CA LYS A 73 -21.99 -2.09 7.51
C LYS A 73 -21.90 -3.52 7.99
N PRO A 74 -22.57 -3.87 9.10
CA PRO A 74 -22.63 -5.26 9.55
C PRO A 74 -23.16 -6.17 8.44
N GLY A 75 -22.49 -7.31 8.21
CA GLY A 75 -22.85 -8.26 7.16
C GLY A 75 -22.25 -7.98 5.78
N GLU A 76 -21.49 -6.90 5.63
CA GLU A 76 -20.68 -6.69 4.42
C GLU A 76 -19.42 -7.57 4.45
N PRO A 77 -18.97 -8.06 3.27
CA PRO A 77 -17.77 -8.88 3.18
C PRO A 77 -16.53 -8.08 3.60
N LEU A 78 -15.63 -8.74 4.34
CA LEU A 78 -14.36 -8.16 4.69
C LEU A 78 -13.51 -8.00 3.44
N LEU A 79 -12.81 -6.87 3.37
CA LEU A 79 -11.78 -6.64 2.37
C LEU A 79 -10.61 -7.60 2.63
N LEU A 80 -10.21 -8.36 1.62
CA LEU A 80 -9.14 -9.35 1.69
C LEU A 80 -7.93 -8.94 0.84
N HIS A 81 -6.94 -9.84 0.73
CA HIS A 81 -5.85 -9.73 -0.24
C HIS A 81 -6.34 -10.12 -1.65
N ASP A 82 -5.59 -9.71 -2.67
CA ASP A 82 -5.86 -9.97 -4.11
C ASP A 82 -7.18 -9.41 -4.65
N GLU A 83 -7.85 -8.53 -3.91
CA GLU A 83 -9.04 -7.85 -4.40
C GLU A 83 -8.67 -6.89 -5.54
N PRO A 84 -9.39 -6.93 -6.68
CA PRO A 84 -9.04 -6.13 -7.84
C PRO A 84 -9.40 -4.66 -7.68
N ILE A 85 -8.50 -3.79 -8.13
CA ILE A 85 -8.68 -2.34 -8.12
C ILE A 85 -8.83 -1.83 -9.54
N TYR A 86 -9.82 -0.99 -9.74
CA TYR A 86 -10.18 -0.44 -11.05
C TYR A 86 -10.11 1.09 -11.06
N SER A 87 -9.78 1.63 -12.23
CA SER A 87 -9.99 3.02 -12.62
C SER A 87 -10.78 3.03 -13.92
N LYS A 88 -11.92 3.69 -13.94
CA LYS A 88 -12.81 3.77 -15.14
C LYS A 88 -13.03 2.40 -15.82
N ASN A 89 -13.35 1.38 -15.06
CA ASN A 89 -13.57 -0.01 -15.51
C ASN A 89 -12.33 -0.74 -16.09
N LYS A 90 -11.13 -0.20 -15.92
CA LYS A 90 -9.87 -0.90 -16.24
C LYS A 90 -9.21 -1.40 -14.96
N LEU A 91 -8.79 -2.66 -14.96
CA LEU A 91 -7.99 -3.23 -13.88
C LEU A 91 -6.64 -2.51 -13.82
N VAL A 92 -6.33 -1.92 -12.68
CA VAL A 92 -5.12 -1.11 -12.49
C VAL A 92 -4.26 -1.54 -11.31
N GLY A 93 -4.74 -2.48 -10.51
CA GLY A 93 -4.02 -2.98 -9.36
C GLY A 93 -4.76 -4.04 -8.57
N SER A 94 -4.16 -4.46 -7.47
CA SER A 94 -4.79 -5.38 -6.49
C SER A 94 -4.25 -5.13 -5.09
N THR A 95 -5.05 -5.55 -4.09
CA THR A 95 -4.63 -5.48 -2.68
C THR A 95 -3.59 -6.56 -2.38
N THR A 96 -2.68 -6.27 -1.47
CA THR A 96 -1.73 -7.24 -0.91
C THR A 96 -2.06 -7.60 0.53
N SER A 97 -2.60 -6.65 1.26
CA SER A 97 -3.02 -6.83 2.65
C SER A 97 -4.18 -5.90 2.94
N SER A 98 -5.12 -6.36 3.73
CA SER A 98 -6.27 -5.57 4.11
C SER A 98 -6.84 -6.01 5.45
N ASN A 99 -7.49 -5.09 6.15
CA ASN A 99 -8.22 -5.40 7.37
C ASN A 99 -9.13 -4.22 7.75
N TYR A 100 -10.02 -4.46 8.69
CA TYR A 100 -10.84 -3.40 9.30
C TYR A 100 -10.13 -2.80 10.51
N SER A 101 -9.86 -1.51 10.47
CA SER A 101 -9.34 -0.76 11.61
C SER A 101 -10.48 -0.35 12.55
N PHE A 102 -10.49 -0.91 13.75
CA PHE A 102 -11.44 -0.55 14.80
C PHE A 102 -11.20 0.85 15.37
N CYS A 103 -9.93 1.27 15.43
CA CYS A 103 -9.56 2.61 15.89
C CYS A 103 -10.09 3.71 14.95
N TYR A 104 -9.93 3.51 13.65
CA TYR A 104 -10.31 4.49 12.63
C TYR A 104 -11.68 4.18 12.00
N LYS A 105 -12.32 3.07 12.38
CA LYS A 105 -13.64 2.61 11.89
C LYS A 105 -13.72 2.57 10.37
N LYS A 106 -12.66 2.01 9.74
CA LYS A 106 -12.50 1.94 8.28
C LYS A 106 -11.89 0.61 7.86
N ASN A 107 -12.28 0.12 6.70
CA ASN A 107 -11.49 -0.86 5.98
C ASN A 107 -10.27 -0.16 5.38
N ILE A 108 -9.09 -0.71 5.61
CA ILE A 108 -7.80 -0.22 5.10
C ILE A 108 -7.09 -1.33 4.36
N CYS A 109 -6.34 -0.99 3.33
CA CYS A 109 -5.55 -1.94 2.57
C CYS A 109 -4.25 -1.34 2.05
N LEU A 110 -3.25 -2.18 1.89
CA LEU A 110 -2.10 -1.93 1.04
C LEU A 110 -2.38 -2.54 -0.33
N ALA A 111 -2.01 -1.83 -1.38
CA ALA A 111 -2.25 -2.27 -2.74
C ALA A 111 -1.19 -1.76 -3.70
N TYR A 112 -0.81 -2.60 -4.66
CA TYR A 112 -0.07 -2.14 -5.83
C TYR A 112 -1.04 -1.55 -6.84
N VAL A 113 -0.77 -0.31 -7.23
CA VAL A 113 -1.54 0.39 -8.25
C VAL A 113 -0.58 0.93 -9.31
N ARG A 114 -1.00 0.88 -10.57
CA ARG A 114 -0.23 1.43 -11.70
C ARG A 114 0.06 2.91 -11.50
N ASN A 115 1.26 3.34 -11.90
CA ASN A 115 1.71 4.73 -11.75
C ASN A 115 1.08 5.70 -12.78
N ASP A 116 0.52 5.17 -13.87
CA ASP A 116 -0.06 5.95 -14.95
C ASP A 116 -1.54 6.29 -14.74
N VAL A 117 -2.10 5.98 -13.56
CA VAL A 117 -3.49 6.29 -13.20
C VAL A 117 -3.57 7.25 -12.02
N ALA A 118 -4.57 8.11 -12.06
CA ALA A 118 -4.92 8.99 -10.94
C ALA A 118 -5.47 8.17 -9.77
N LYS A 119 -5.01 8.46 -8.56
CA LYS A 119 -5.37 7.69 -7.36
C LYS A 119 -6.65 8.19 -6.67
N GLU A 120 -7.26 9.24 -7.21
CA GLU A 120 -8.48 9.85 -6.67
C GLU A 120 -9.75 9.10 -7.07
N ASP A 121 -9.75 8.44 -8.24
CA ASP A 121 -10.91 7.78 -8.85
C ASP A 121 -10.76 6.26 -8.91
N LEU A 122 -10.24 5.68 -7.84
CA LEU A 122 -10.09 4.24 -7.73
C LEU A 122 -11.29 3.63 -7.01
N HIS A 123 -11.68 2.44 -7.47
CA HIS A 123 -12.63 1.60 -6.75
C HIS A 123 -12.11 0.16 -6.68
N ILE A 124 -12.50 -0.51 -5.64
CA ILE A 124 -12.23 -1.91 -5.40
C ILE A 124 -13.52 -2.70 -5.55
N GLU A 125 -13.45 -3.89 -6.09
CA GLU A 125 -14.60 -4.78 -6.21
C GLU A 125 -14.43 -5.96 -5.25
N VAL A 126 -15.43 -6.14 -4.37
CA VAL A 126 -15.48 -7.22 -3.39
C VAL A 126 -16.82 -7.91 -3.52
N GLU A 127 -16.83 -9.21 -3.83
CA GLU A 127 -18.06 -10.00 -4.04
C GLU A 127 -19.07 -9.31 -5.00
N GLY A 128 -18.57 -8.74 -6.10
CA GLY A 128 -19.38 -8.07 -7.11
C GLY A 128 -19.92 -6.69 -6.71
N LYS A 129 -19.55 -6.16 -5.53
CA LYS A 129 -19.87 -4.80 -5.10
C LYS A 129 -18.67 -3.88 -5.27
N LYS A 130 -18.93 -2.65 -5.71
CA LYS A 130 -17.91 -1.61 -5.90
C LYS A 130 -17.88 -0.67 -4.70
N TYR A 131 -16.67 -0.42 -4.20
CA TYR A 131 -16.41 0.51 -3.11
C TYR A 131 -15.37 1.54 -3.56
N CYS A 132 -15.61 2.81 -3.27
CA CYS A 132 -14.65 3.87 -3.59
C CYS A 132 -13.47 3.84 -2.64
N LEU A 133 -12.26 3.96 -3.20
CA LEU A 133 -11.02 4.05 -2.45
C LEU A 133 -10.64 5.51 -2.19
N LYS A 134 -10.04 5.74 -1.04
CA LYS A 134 -9.33 6.97 -0.69
C LYS A 134 -7.86 6.65 -0.54
N HIS A 135 -7.00 7.33 -1.29
CA HIS A 135 -5.57 7.23 -1.12
C HIS A 135 -5.15 7.91 0.19
N GLU A 136 -4.47 7.16 1.05
CA GLU A 136 -3.92 7.67 2.31
C GLU A 136 -2.41 7.92 2.13
N ILE A 137 -2.05 9.18 1.95
CA ILE A 137 -0.66 9.59 1.67
C ILE A 137 0.26 9.25 2.85
N LYS A 138 -0.28 9.34 4.07
CA LYS A 138 0.45 9.07 5.32
C LYS A 138 -0.19 7.89 6.06
N PRO A 139 0.57 7.20 6.92
CA PRO A 139 0.00 6.24 7.87
C PRO A 139 -1.14 6.86 8.67
N LEU A 140 -2.15 6.07 9.01
CA LEU A 140 -3.29 6.56 9.81
C LEU A 140 -2.88 6.78 11.26
N HIS A 141 -2.03 5.90 11.80
CA HIS A 141 -1.57 5.97 13.18
C HIS A 141 -0.17 6.56 13.26
N ASP A 142 0.03 7.60 14.09
CA ASP A 142 1.30 8.24 14.41
C ASP A 142 2.20 8.39 13.15
N PRO A 143 1.79 9.19 12.15
CA PRO A 143 2.46 9.27 10.86
C PRO A 143 3.91 9.77 10.92
N SER A 144 4.26 10.49 11.96
CA SER A 144 5.64 10.98 12.21
C SER A 144 6.48 10.01 13.04
N SER A 145 5.89 8.90 13.51
CA SER A 145 6.51 7.96 14.46
C SER A 145 7.02 8.62 15.75
N ALA A 146 6.36 9.69 16.19
CA ALA A 146 6.74 10.44 17.39
C ALA A 146 6.58 9.59 18.66
N LEU A 147 5.51 8.79 18.73
CA LEU A 147 5.25 7.90 19.87
C LEU A 147 6.27 6.75 20.00
N MET A 148 6.98 6.43 18.92
CA MET A 148 8.01 5.39 18.95
C MET A 148 9.41 5.90 19.32
N ARG A 149 9.59 7.21 19.38
CA ARG A 149 10.90 7.86 19.62
C ARG A 149 11.04 8.48 20.98
N ASN A 150 9.97 8.47 21.79
CA ASN A 150 9.94 8.99 23.15
C ASN A 150 10.17 7.87 24.17
#